data_16142d86e0c9699ea0a645e33d2bf603
#
_entry.id   16142d86e0c9699ea0a645e33d2bf603
#
_cell.length_a   1.000
_cell.length_b   1.000
_cell.length_c   1.000
_cell.angle_alpha   90.00
_cell.angle_beta   90.00
_cell.angle_gamma   90.00
#
_symmetry.space_group_name_H-M   'P 1'
#
loop_
_entity.id
_entity.type
_entity.pdbx_description
1 polymer ?
#
loop_
_entity_poly.entity_id
_entity_poly.type
_entity_poly.pdbx_seq_one_letter_code
_entity_poly.pdbx_strand_id
1 'polypeptide(L)'
;MADDIIVIRHLGALSWLREQGIDAPVLEHVRHPKQIGGKNVYGVLPLWLAAHARSYTCIDIPYIPLNLRGVELTKEQMYLYGARLRRYIVKEERI
;
A
#
# COMPACT_ATOMS: atom_id res chain seq x y z
N MET A 1 18.02 -10.54 -1.48
CA MET A 1 16.80 -9.96 -2.09
C MET A 1 15.89 -9.43 -1.00
N ALA A 2 15.22 -8.33 -1.25
CA ALA A 2 14.26 -7.81 -0.30
C ALA A 2 12.96 -8.61 -0.40
N ASP A 3 12.34 -8.86 0.74
CA ASP A 3 11.06 -9.54 0.80
C ASP A 3 9.93 -8.54 0.52
N ASP A 4 8.87 -9.03 -0.08
CA ASP A 4 7.65 -8.25 -0.29
C ASP A 4 6.67 -8.52 0.85
N ILE A 5 5.92 -7.50 1.24
CA ILE A 5 4.87 -7.61 2.23
C ILE A 5 3.73 -6.65 1.88
N ILE A 6 2.50 -7.09 2.12
CA ILE A 6 1.31 -6.25 1.91
C ILE A 6 0.82 -5.78 3.28
N VAL A 7 0.61 -4.47 3.42
CA VAL A 7 0.02 -3.87 4.61
C VAL A 7 -1.29 -3.22 4.22
N ILE A 8 -2.40 -3.93 4.41
CA ILE A 8 -3.72 -3.45 4.01
C ILE A 8 -4.79 -4.17 4.81
N ARG A 9 -5.93 -3.51 5.05
CA ARG A 9 -7.05 -4.06 5.81
C ARG A 9 -8.29 -4.29 4.97
N HIS A 10 -8.36 -3.67 3.78
CA HIS A 10 -9.58 -3.69 2.96
C HIS A 10 -9.49 -4.80 1.92
N LEU A 11 -10.54 -5.65 1.89
CA LEU A 11 -10.56 -6.82 1.01
C LEU A 11 -10.56 -6.44 -0.48
N GLY A 12 -11.25 -5.36 -0.84
CA GLY A 12 -11.27 -4.89 -2.23
C GLY A 12 -9.89 -4.51 -2.72
N ALA A 13 -9.14 -3.77 -1.90
CA ALA A 13 -7.78 -3.38 -2.23
C ALA A 13 -6.84 -4.57 -2.28
N LEU A 14 -6.98 -5.51 -1.35
CA LEU A 14 -6.18 -6.74 -1.37
C LEU A 14 -6.44 -7.57 -2.63
N SER A 15 -7.71 -7.72 -2.99
CA SER A 15 -8.11 -8.46 -4.19
C SER A 15 -7.53 -7.78 -5.45
N TRP A 16 -7.62 -6.45 -5.51
CA TRP A 16 -7.06 -5.70 -6.63
C TRP A 16 -5.53 -5.90 -6.73
N LEU A 17 -4.81 -5.82 -5.60
CA LEU A 17 -3.36 -6.05 -5.56
C LEU A 17 -3.00 -7.44 -6.07
N ARG A 18 -3.73 -8.47 -5.64
CA ARG A 18 -3.51 -9.85 -6.09
C ARG A 18 -3.64 -9.95 -7.61
N GLU A 19 -4.60 -9.25 -8.21
CA GLU A 19 -4.77 -9.25 -9.66
C GLU A 19 -3.67 -8.51 -10.39
N GLN A 20 -2.95 -7.61 -9.71
CA GLN A 20 -1.76 -6.96 -10.28
C GLN A 20 -0.53 -7.85 -10.21
N GLY A 21 -0.67 -9.07 -9.71
CA GLY A 21 0.44 -10.01 -9.58
C GLY A 21 1.22 -9.87 -8.27
N ILE A 22 0.71 -9.10 -7.32
CA ILE A 22 1.36 -8.95 -6.01
C ILE A 22 0.92 -10.09 -5.12
N ASP A 23 1.81 -11.06 -4.91
CA ASP A 23 1.56 -12.23 -4.08
C ASP A 23 2.57 -12.23 -2.93
N ALA A 24 2.16 -11.68 -1.81
CA ALA A 24 3.01 -11.52 -0.65
C ALA A 24 2.21 -11.71 0.64
N PRO A 25 2.88 -12.02 1.76
CA PRO A 25 2.20 -12.09 3.05
C PRO A 25 1.51 -10.78 3.40
N VAL A 26 0.40 -10.86 4.13
CA VAL A 26 -0.43 -9.70 4.51
C VAL A 26 -0.31 -9.44 5.99
N LEU A 27 -0.08 -8.17 6.33
CA LEU A 27 -0.24 -7.63 7.68
C LEU A 27 -1.39 -6.64 7.67
N GLU A 28 -2.32 -6.77 8.60
CA GLU A 28 -3.40 -5.79 8.75
C GLU A 28 -2.89 -4.52 9.43
N HIS A 29 -1.96 -4.67 10.37
CA HIS A 29 -1.36 -3.58 11.13
C HIS A 29 0.14 -3.78 11.29
N VAL A 30 0.89 -2.70 11.21
CA VAL A 30 2.30 -2.69 11.62
C VAL A 30 2.38 -2.23 13.06
N ARG A 31 2.84 -3.10 13.94
CA ARG A 31 2.98 -2.82 15.36
C ARG A 31 4.38 -2.33 15.73
N HIS A 32 5.35 -2.66 14.90
CA HIS A 32 6.75 -2.29 15.12
C HIS A 32 7.46 -2.15 13.78
N PRO A 33 8.34 -1.13 13.62
CA PRO A 33 9.07 -0.94 12.36
C PRO A 33 9.86 -2.16 11.88
N LYS A 34 10.29 -3.02 12.79
CA LYS A 34 11.02 -4.26 12.42
C LYS A 34 10.22 -5.18 11.51
N GLN A 35 8.89 -5.10 11.57
CA GLN A 35 8.04 -5.95 10.74
C GLN A 35 8.16 -5.62 9.25
N ILE A 36 8.56 -4.39 8.93
CA ILE A 36 8.65 -3.91 7.55
C ILE A 36 10.06 -3.45 7.17
N GLY A 37 10.99 -3.45 8.12
CA GLY A 37 12.36 -2.97 7.87
C GLY A 37 13.04 -3.72 6.73
N GLY A 38 13.55 -2.98 5.75
CA GLY A 38 14.24 -3.54 4.59
C GLY A 38 13.34 -4.28 3.60
N LYS A 39 12.02 -4.24 3.76
CA LYS A 39 11.07 -4.93 2.88
C LYS A 39 10.47 -3.98 1.87
N ASN A 40 10.02 -4.55 0.74
CA ASN A 40 9.18 -3.82 -0.22
C ASN A 40 7.74 -3.90 0.27
N VAL A 41 7.17 -2.77 0.68
CA VAL A 41 5.82 -2.72 1.25
C VAL A 41 4.82 -2.24 0.21
N TYR A 42 3.73 -2.97 0.09
CA TYR A 42 2.58 -2.61 -0.76
C TYR A 42 1.39 -2.32 0.14
N GLY A 43 0.74 -1.18 -0.03
CA GLY A 43 -0.47 -0.88 0.71
C GLY A 43 -0.49 0.52 1.30
N VAL A 44 -0.82 0.62 2.58
CA VAL A 44 -1.01 1.91 3.26
C VAL A 44 -0.16 1.98 4.52
N LEU A 45 0.75 2.95 4.56
CA LEU A 45 1.59 3.25 5.72
C LEU A 45 1.68 4.76 5.94
N PRO A 46 1.76 5.21 7.19
CA PRO A 46 2.19 6.58 7.43
C PRO A 46 3.66 6.74 7.02
N LEU A 47 4.05 7.96 6.66
CA LEU A 47 5.39 8.22 6.13
C LEU A 47 6.52 7.79 7.07
N TRP A 48 6.34 8.00 8.38
CA TRP A 48 7.38 7.64 9.34
C TRP A 48 7.66 6.13 9.38
N LEU A 49 6.64 5.29 9.11
CA LEU A 49 6.83 3.84 8.97
C LEU A 49 7.42 3.51 7.60
N ALA A 50 6.92 4.15 6.55
CA ALA A 50 7.41 3.91 5.19
C ALA A 50 8.90 4.20 5.05
N ALA A 51 9.45 5.11 5.86
CA ALA A 51 10.87 5.41 5.88
C ALA A 51 11.74 4.22 6.33
N HIS A 52 11.17 3.26 7.05
CA HIS A 52 11.88 2.04 7.45
C HIS A 52 11.87 0.96 6.37
N ALA A 53 10.96 1.03 5.42
CA ALA A 53 10.86 0.08 4.32
C ALA A 53 11.94 0.32 3.28
N ARG A 54 12.31 -0.73 2.54
CA ARG A 54 13.19 -0.57 1.39
C ARG A 54 12.51 0.23 0.29
N SER A 55 11.23 -0.05 0.05
CA SER A 55 10.39 0.72 -0.86
C SER A 55 8.96 0.69 -0.37
N TYR A 56 8.19 1.70 -0.74
CA TYR A 56 6.79 1.80 -0.40
C TYR A 56 5.98 2.02 -1.67
N THR A 57 5.11 1.06 -1.97
CA THR A 57 4.24 1.12 -3.15
C THR A 57 2.81 1.30 -2.67
N CYS A 58 2.22 2.44 -2.95
CA CYS A 58 0.84 2.74 -2.59
C CYS A 58 -0.09 2.60 -3.80
N ILE A 59 -1.37 2.48 -3.51
CA ILE A 59 -2.42 2.48 -4.53
C ILE A 59 -2.90 3.91 -4.69
N ASP A 60 -2.70 4.47 -5.88
CA ASP A 60 -3.21 5.78 -6.24
C ASP A 60 -4.47 5.62 -7.08
N ILE A 61 -5.53 6.35 -6.73
CA ILE A 61 -6.82 6.27 -7.43
C ILE A 61 -7.18 7.67 -7.90
N PRO A 62 -6.64 8.12 -9.06
CA PRO A 62 -6.73 9.52 -9.47
C PRO A 62 -8.14 10.01 -9.78
N TYR A 63 -9.04 9.11 -10.16
CA TYR A 63 -10.39 9.49 -10.61
C TYR A 63 -11.48 9.17 -9.58
N ILE A 64 -11.10 8.97 -8.32
CA ILE A 64 -12.07 8.68 -7.27
C ILE A 64 -12.97 9.91 -7.05
N PRO A 65 -14.31 9.75 -7.05
CA PRO A 65 -15.23 10.84 -6.73
C PRO A 65 -15.07 11.33 -5.30
N LEU A 66 -15.28 12.62 -5.06
CA LEU A 66 -15.13 13.21 -3.73
C LEU A 66 -15.97 12.50 -2.66
N ASN A 67 -17.21 12.14 -3.00
CA ASN A 67 -18.12 11.48 -2.06
C ASN A 67 -17.70 10.05 -1.70
N LEU A 68 -16.75 9.46 -2.44
CA LEU A 68 -16.24 8.13 -2.15
C LEU A 68 -14.87 8.14 -1.46
N ARG A 69 -14.30 9.31 -1.21
CA ARG A 69 -13.05 9.41 -0.47
C ARG A 69 -13.26 8.97 0.97
N GLY A 70 -12.38 8.10 1.46
CA GLY A 70 -12.50 7.53 2.80
C GLY A 70 -13.46 6.36 2.90
N VAL A 71 -14.12 5.99 1.81
CA VAL A 71 -15.01 4.83 1.72
C VAL A 71 -14.20 3.63 1.22
N GLU A 72 -14.46 2.46 1.80
CA GLU A 72 -13.85 1.23 1.30
C GLU A 72 -14.41 0.91 -0.10
N LEU A 73 -13.53 0.80 -1.09
CA LEU A 73 -13.92 0.52 -2.46
C LEU A 73 -13.86 -0.97 -2.75
N THR A 74 -14.75 -1.42 -3.64
CA THR A 74 -14.66 -2.74 -4.22
C THR A 74 -13.53 -2.79 -5.25
N LYS A 75 -13.08 -3.98 -5.59
CA LYS A 75 -12.09 -4.17 -6.65
C LYS A 75 -12.56 -3.54 -7.97
N GLU A 76 -13.82 -3.73 -8.31
CA GLU A 76 -14.43 -3.21 -9.53
C GLU A 76 -14.41 -1.68 -9.55
N GLN A 77 -14.69 -1.05 -8.43
CA GLN A 77 -14.63 0.41 -8.31
C GLN A 77 -13.19 0.91 -8.46
N MET A 78 -12.21 0.17 -7.95
CA MET A 78 -10.81 0.53 -8.10
C MET A 78 -10.40 0.56 -9.57
N TYR A 79 -10.82 -0.44 -10.35
CA TYR A 79 -10.58 -0.43 -11.79
C TYR A 79 -11.31 0.74 -12.47
N LEU A 80 -12.56 0.96 -12.10
CA LEU A 80 -13.38 2.03 -12.68
C LEU A 80 -12.74 3.40 -12.48
N TYR A 81 -12.17 3.65 -11.29
CA TYR A 81 -11.59 4.94 -10.94
C TYR A 81 -10.09 5.05 -11.23
N GLY A 82 -9.54 4.10 -11.98
CA GLY A 82 -8.17 4.17 -12.48
C GLY A 82 -7.09 3.88 -11.46
N ALA A 83 -7.35 2.96 -10.53
CA ALA A 83 -6.35 2.56 -9.53
C ALA A 83 -5.03 2.14 -10.20
N ARG A 84 -3.93 2.59 -9.64
CA ARG A 84 -2.59 2.28 -10.14
C ARG A 84 -1.61 2.22 -8.99
N LEU A 85 -0.49 1.53 -9.19
CA LEU A 85 0.58 1.45 -8.22
C LEU A 85 1.57 2.59 -8.43
N ARG A 86 2.00 3.20 -7.33
CA ARG A 86 3.08 4.19 -7.33
C ARG A 86 4.11 3.81 -6.28
N ARG A 87 5.34 3.65 -6.69
CA ARG A 87 6.44 3.23 -5.81
C ARG A 87 7.29 4.42 -5.43
N TYR A 88 7.61 4.48 -4.13
CA TYR A 88 8.45 5.54 -3.56
C TYR A 88 9.57 4.94 -2.72
N ILE A 89 10.67 5.68 -2.64
CA ILE A 89 11.67 5.52 -1.59
C ILE A 89 11.42 6.67 -0.62
N VAL A 90 11.09 6.35 0.62
CA VAL A 90 10.80 7.36 1.64
C VAL A 90 11.99 7.48 2.57
N LYS A 91 12.44 8.71 2.79
CA LYS A 91 13.62 8.98 3.60
C LYS A 91 13.30 10.06 4.62
N GLU A 92 13.55 9.74 5.87
CA GLU A 92 13.40 10.73 6.93
C GLU A 92 14.63 11.62 6.98
N GLU A 93 14.42 12.93 7.03
CA GLU A 93 15.49 13.90 7.16
C GLU A 93 15.66 14.26 8.63
N ARG A 94 16.91 14.29 9.09
CA ARG A 94 17.21 14.78 10.44
C ARG A 94 17.17 16.28 10.45
N ILE A 95 16.49 16.83 11.43
CA ILE A 95 16.37 18.27 11.66
C ILE A 95 17.04 18.67 12.97
#